data_3a45ad051fedc358428a3a943534ed2d
#
_entry.id   3a45ad051fedc358428a3a943534ed2d
#
_cell.length_a   1.000
_cell.length_b   1.000
_cell.length_c   1.000
_cell.angle_alpha   90.00
_cell.angle_beta   90.00
_cell.angle_gamma   90.00
#
_symmetry.space_group_name_H-M   'P 1'
#
loop_
_entity.id
_entity.type
_entity.pdbx_description
1 polymer ?
#
loop_
_entity_poly.entity_id
_entity_poly.type
_entity_poly.pdbx_seq_one_letter_code
_entity_poly.pdbx_strand_id
1 'polypeptide(L)'
;MSESAQGRGVCLVIGAGDGLGASIARSFAREGLRVCVTRRPRNTEAVDKLAEAIRAEGGEAYPFGLDARVEDDVAALIERIEREIGPIEVLVFNIGANVRFPIVETTARVYSKVWEMAALAGFLTTREAARRMIERGRGTILFTGATASVRGGAGFSAFAGAKHALRALAQSLARELGPKGVHVAHVVIDGAIDGAFIRGRLPDAAEKLAREEILVPDEIAKNYVWLHRQKRSAWTFEMDLRPWSETW
;
A
#
# COMPACT_ATOMS: atom_id res chain seq x y z
N MET A 1 -3.05 -33.98 -12.81
CA MET A 1 -4.40 -33.38 -12.84
C MET A 1 -4.23 -31.89 -12.61
N SER A 2 -4.55 -31.08 -13.61
CA SER A 2 -4.19 -29.67 -13.73
C SER A 2 -4.94 -28.79 -12.72
N GLU A 3 -4.20 -27.94 -11.98
CA GLU A 3 -4.68 -26.83 -11.14
C GLU A 3 -5.31 -25.65 -11.94
N SER A 4 -6.01 -25.93 -13.01
CA SER A 4 -6.41 -24.92 -14.01
C SER A 4 -7.89 -24.53 -13.98
N ALA A 5 -8.52 -24.34 -12.82
CA ALA A 5 -9.88 -23.77 -12.79
C ALA A 5 -10.28 -23.00 -11.51
N GLN A 6 -9.40 -22.79 -10.54
CA GLN A 6 -9.67 -21.78 -9.51
C GLN A 6 -9.20 -20.45 -10.06
N GLY A 7 -10.16 -19.52 -10.30
CA GLY A 7 -9.88 -18.21 -10.89
C GLY A 7 -8.75 -17.50 -10.16
N ARG A 8 -7.82 -16.89 -10.91
CA ARG A 8 -6.68 -16.13 -10.38
C ARG A 8 -7.19 -15.09 -9.39
N GLY A 9 -6.60 -15.03 -8.19
CA GLY A 9 -6.94 -14.06 -7.18
C GLY A 9 -6.63 -12.61 -7.60
N VAL A 10 -7.15 -11.67 -6.85
CA VAL A 10 -6.97 -10.23 -7.09
C VAL A 10 -5.99 -9.64 -6.07
N CYS A 11 -5.06 -8.81 -6.55
CA CYS A 11 -4.31 -7.86 -5.73
C CYS A 11 -4.93 -6.47 -5.88
N LEU A 12 -5.51 -5.92 -4.80
CA LEU A 12 -6.05 -4.57 -4.76
C LEU A 12 -5.03 -3.61 -4.14
N VAL A 13 -4.55 -2.63 -4.93
CA VAL A 13 -3.61 -1.60 -4.48
C VAL A 13 -4.33 -0.28 -4.27
N ILE A 14 -4.50 0.12 -3.01
CA ILE A 14 -5.08 1.39 -2.62
C ILE A 14 -3.99 2.46 -2.60
N GLY A 15 -4.07 3.43 -3.53
CA GLY A 15 -3.06 4.46 -3.68
C GLY A 15 -1.94 4.07 -4.67
N ALA A 16 -2.31 3.48 -5.78
CA ALA A 16 -1.40 3.23 -6.89
C ALA A 16 -1.12 4.54 -7.65
N GLY A 17 0.14 4.92 -7.68
CA GLY A 17 0.64 6.06 -8.47
C GLY A 17 1.77 5.58 -9.37
N ASP A 18 2.53 6.53 -9.86
CA ASP A 18 3.71 6.33 -10.71
C ASP A 18 4.99 5.89 -9.97
N GLY A 19 4.93 5.78 -8.65
CA GLY A 19 6.04 5.32 -7.78
C GLY A 19 5.81 3.91 -7.23
N LEU A 20 6.02 3.75 -5.92
CA LEU A 20 5.95 2.45 -5.23
C LEU A 20 4.67 1.65 -5.53
N GLY A 21 3.50 2.32 -5.56
CA GLY A 21 2.25 1.62 -5.85
C GLY A 21 2.20 1.00 -7.25
N ALA A 22 2.84 1.62 -8.24
CA ALA A 22 2.97 1.04 -9.58
C ALA A 22 3.90 -0.19 -9.59
N SER A 23 5.05 -0.11 -8.89
CA SER A 23 5.99 -1.23 -8.78
C SER A 23 5.37 -2.41 -8.05
N ILE A 24 4.60 -2.18 -6.97
CA ILE A 24 3.84 -3.22 -6.28
C ILE A 24 2.83 -3.87 -7.24
N ALA A 25 2.04 -3.07 -7.94
CA ALA A 25 1.04 -3.56 -8.89
C ALA A 25 1.67 -4.46 -9.97
N ARG A 26 2.75 -4.00 -10.62
CA ARG A 26 3.49 -4.80 -11.61
C ARG A 26 4.05 -6.10 -11.02
N SER A 27 4.60 -6.04 -9.81
CA SER A 27 5.15 -7.22 -9.16
C SER A 27 4.08 -8.28 -8.93
N PHE A 28 2.90 -7.92 -8.44
CA PHE A 28 1.80 -8.87 -8.27
C PHE A 28 1.18 -9.34 -9.60
N ALA A 29 1.19 -8.50 -10.64
CA ALA A 29 0.79 -8.93 -11.99
C ALA A 29 1.72 -10.02 -12.55
N ARG A 30 3.04 -9.88 -12.35
CA ARG A 30 4.05 -10.90 -12.72
C ARG A 30 3.89 -12.21 -11.93
N GLU A 31 3.33 -12.15 -10.73
CA GLU A 31 2.92 -13.32 -9.95
C GLU A 31 1.65 -14.01 -10.47
N GLY A 32 1.02 -13.44 -11.49
CA GLY A 32 -0.17 -13.96 -12.11
C GLY A 32 -1.48 -13.54 -11.46
N LEU A 33 -1.49 -12.62 -10.49
CA LEU A 33 -2.72 -12.06 -9.96
C LEU A 33 -3.32 -11.02 -10.92
N ARG A 34 -4.66 -10.91 -10.92
CA ARG A 34 -5.34 -9.75 -11.49
C ARG A 34 -5.10 -8.55 -10.59
N VAL A 35 -4.73 -7.41 -11.14
CA VAL A 35 -4.37 -6.24 -10.34
C VAL A 35 -5.42 -5.15 -10.46
N CYS A 36 -6.04 -4.79 -9.35
CA CYS A 36 -6.92 -3.63 -9.25
C CYS A 36 -6.14 -2.47 -8.65
N VAL A 37 -6.04 -1.35 -9.38
CA VAL A 37 -5.26 -0.17 -8.97
C VAL A 37 -6.16 1.01 -8.76
N THR A 38 -6.00 1.71 -7.62
CA THR A 38 -6.89 2.82 -7.27
C THR A 38 -6.14 4.13 -7.07
N ARG A 39 -6.78 5.22 -7.48
CA ARG A 39 -6.40 6.59 -7.16
C ARG A 39 -7.64 7.47 -7.03
N ARG A 40 -7.51 8.64 -6.40
CA ARG A 40 -8.65 9.57 -6.30
C ARG A 40 -9.23 9.90 -7.68
N PRO A 41 -10.57 10.05 -7.81
CA PRO A 41 -11.24 10.22 -9.11
C PRO A 41 -10.65 11.31 -10.01
N ARG A 42 -10.14 12.40 -9.42
CA ARG A 42 -9.50 13.50 -10.17
C ARG A 42 -8.12 13.16 -10.77
N ASN A 43 -7.58 11.97 -10.49
CA ASN A 43 -6.22 11.55 -10.87
C ASN A 43 -6.22 10.14 -11.48
N THR A 44 -7.31 9.74 -12.15
CA THR A 44 -7.46 8.38 -12.73
C THR A 44 -6.52 8.15 -13.90
N GLU A 45 -6.16 9.17 -14.66
CA GLU A 45 -5.24 9.05 -15.80
C GLU A 45 -3.95 8.28 -15.48
N ALA A 46 -3.40 8.48 -14.27
CA ALA A 46 -2.18 7.77 -13.86
C ALA A 46 -2.41 6.26 -13.65
N VAL A 47 -3.59 5.84 -13.13
CA VAL A 47 -3.92 4.42 -12.96
C VAL A 47 -4.40 3.79 -14.26
N ASP A 48 -4.99 4.57 -15.16
CA ASP A 48 -5.34 4.12 -16.51
C ASP A 48 -4.07 3.75 -17.29
N LYS A 49 -3.08 4.66 -17.33
CA LYS A 49 -1.77 4.42 -17.95
C LYS A 49 -1.04 3.23 -17.32
N LEU A 50 -1.10 3.10 -15.99
CA LEU A 50 -0.50 1.97 -15.29
C LEU A 50 -1.16 0.65 -15.69
N ALA A 51 -2.48 0.61 -15.76
CA ALA A 51 -3.21 -0.59 -16.18
C ALA A 51 -2.91 -0.98 -17.62
N GLU A 52 -2.82 0.00 -18.53
CA GLU A 52 -2.41 -0.22 -19.93
C GLU A 52 -0.99 -0.80 -20.02
N ALA A 53 -0.04 -0.25 -19.26
CA ALA A 53 1.32 -0.74 -19.22
C ALA A 53 1.41 -2.19 -18.71
N ILE A 54 0.68 -2.53 -17.62
CA ILE A 54 0.63 -3.90 -17.10
C ILE A 54 0.03 -4.86 -18.12
N ARG A 55 -1.03 -4.46 -18.85
CA ARG A 55 -1.63 -5.27 -19.92
C ARG A 55 -0.68 -5.47 -21.09
N ALA A 56 0.08 -4.45 -21.47
CA ALA A 56 1.11 -4.55 -22.50
C ALA A 56 2.26 -5.50 -22.10
N GLU A 57 2.54 -5.61 -20.79
CA GLU A 57 3.49 -6.59 -20.22
C GLU A 57 2.89 -8.02 -20.09
N GLY A 58 1.64 -8.25 -20.52
CA GLY A 58 0.96 -9.55 -20.48
C GLY A 58 0.20 -9.83 -19.19
N GLY A 59 0.08 -8.86 -18.29
CA GLY A 59 -0.71 -8.95 -17.05
C GLY A 59 -2.17 -8.57 -17.24
N GLU A 60 -2.98 -8.79 -16.19
CA GLU A 60 -4.37 -8.33 -16.12
C GLU A 60 -4.48 -7.18 -15.10
N ALA A 61 -4.95 -6.01 -15.51
CA ALA A 61 -5.07 -4.85 -14.61
C ALA A 61 -6.35 -4.06 -14.85
N TYR A 62 -6.92 -3.52 -13.78
CA TYR A 62 -8.20 -2.82 -13.74
C TYR A 62 -8.04 -1.50 -12.96
N PRO A 63 -8.16 -0.33 -13.60
CA PRO A 63 -8.05 0.96 -12.94
C PRO A 63 -9.38 1.39 -12.34
N PHE A 64 -9.33 2.06 -11.18
CA PHE A 64 -10.50 2.60 -10.51
C PHE A 64 -10.25 3.98 -9.90
N GLY A 65 -11.21 4.88 -10.01
CA GLY A 65 -11.30 6.07 -9.20
C GLY A 65 -11.89 5.75 -7.83
N LEU A 66 -11.15 6.04 -6.74
CA LEU A 66 -11.60 5.82 -5.37
C LEU A 66 -11.13 6.94 -4.45
N ASP A 67 -12.05 7.56 -3.72
CA ASP A 67 -11.69 8.27 -2.49
C ASP A 67 -11.82 7.31 -1.30
N ALA A 68 -10.71 6.75 -0.89
CA ALA A 68 -10.66 5.74 0.17
C ALA A 68 -11.12 6.25 1.56
N ARG A 69 -11.47 7.53 1.69
CA ARG A 69 -12.04 8.13 2.89
C ARG A 69 -13.57 8.05 2.93
N VAL A 70 -14.20 7.71 1.82
CA VAL A 70 -15.65 7.57 1.69
C VAL A 70 -16.02 6.11 1.86
N GLU A 71 -16.70 5.80 2.97
CA GLU A 71 -17.01 4.43 3.37
C GLU A 71 -17.84 3.68 2.31
N ASP A 72 -18.89 4.31 1.80
CA ASP A 72 -19.79 3.71 0.80
C ASP A 72 -19.06 3.44 -0.52
N ASP A 73 -18.14 4.34 -0.96
CA ASP A 73 -17.35 4.14 -2.17
C ASP A 73 -16.40 2.94 -2.01
N VAL A 74 -15.80 2.78 -0.82
CA VAL A 74 -14.92 1.66 -0.50
C VAL A 74 -15.68 0.34 -0.52
N ALA A 75 -16.83 0.29 0.15
CA ALA A 75 -17.68 -0.90 0.22
C ALA A 75 -18.15 -1.32 -1.18
N ALA A 76 -18.66 -0.37 -1.97
CA ALA A 76 -19.14 -0.61 -3.32
C ALA A 76 -18.03 -1.10 -4.26
N LEU A 77 -16.82 -0.51 -4.17
CA LEU A 77 -15.70 -0.95 -4.99
C LEU A 77 -15.26 -2.38 -4.64
N ILE A 78 -15.11 -2.69 -3.36
CA ILE A 78 -14.69 -4.04 -2.91
C ILE A 78 -15.73 -5.08 -3.33
N GLU A 79 -17.02 -4.81 -3.15
CA GLU A 79 -18.08 -5.69 -3.60
C GLU A 79 -18.06 -5.90 -5.12
N ARG A 80 -17.85 -4.84 -5.88
CA ARG A 80 -17.73 -4.90 -7.34
C ARG A 80 -16.55 -5.76 -7.78
N ILE A 81 -15.37 -5.58 -7.17
CA ILE A 81 -14.17 -6.37 -7.50
C ILE A 81 -14.42 -7.86 -7.21
N GLU A 82 -14.94 -8.19 -6.03
CA GLU A 82 -15.22 -9.57 -5.64
C GLU A 82 -16.22 -10.26 -6.58
N ARG A 83 -17.24 -9.53 -7.04
CA ARG A 83 -18.28 -10.06 -7.92
C ARG A 83 -17.85 -10.16 -9.39
N GLU A 84 -17.16 -9.12 -9.92
CA GLU A 84 -16.93 -8.97 -11.37
C GLU A 84 -15.54 -9.40 -11.82
N ILE A 85 -14.53 -9.35 -10.92
CA ILE A 85 -13.15 -9.62 -11.27
C ILE A 85 -12.66 -10.90 -10.58
N GLY A 86 -12.87 -11.02 -9.29
CA GLY A 86 -12.52 -12.21 -8.52
C GLY A 86 -12.17 -11.91 -7.07
N PRO A 87 -11.85 -12.96 -6.28
CA PRO A 87 -11.57 -12.83 -4.86
C PRO A 87 -10.33 -11.99 -4.60
N ILE A 88 -10.43 -11.01 -3.69
CA ILE A 88 -9.28 -10.21 -3.24
C ILE A 88 -8.43 -11.08 -2.32
N GLU A 89 -7.32 -11.58 -2.86
CA GLU A 89 -6.32 -12.37 -2.12
C GLU A 89 -5.30 -11.48 -1.43
N VAL A 90 -5.01 -10.31 -2.02
CA VAL A 90 -4.06 -9.34 -1.47
C VAL A 90 -4.68 -7.95 -1.48
N LEU A 91 -4.65 -7.29 -0.33
CA LEU A 91 -4.90 -5.85 -0.23
C LEU A 91 -3.60 -5.15 0.16
N VAL A 92 -3.18 -4.16 -0.62
CA VAL A 92 -2.06 -3.28 -0.28
C VAL A 92 -2.57 -1.87 -0.04
N PHE A 93 -2.44 -1.39 1.19
CA PHE A 93 -2.73 0.00 1.54
C PHE A 93 -1.46 0.85 1.43
N ASN A 94 -1.38 1.69 0.39
CA ASN A 94 -0.16 2.44 0.02
C ASN A 94 -0.38 3.97 -0.03
N ILE A 95 -1.32 4.52 0.72
CA ILE A 95 -1.53 5.97 0.75
C ILE A 95 -0.45 6.65 1.61
N GLY A 96 0.28 7.61 1.01
CA GLY A 96 1.35 8.35 1.65
C GLY A 96 0.86 9.38 2.67
N ALA A 97 0.20 10.44 2.23
CA ALA A 97 -0.21 11.61 3.05
C ALA A 97 0.95 12.40 3.69
N ASN A 98 2.15 12.35 3.09
CA ASN A 98 3.34 13.02 3.61
C ASN A 98 3.22 14.55 3.44
N VAL A 99 3.17 15.25 4.58
CA VAL A 99 3.21 16.72 4.66
C VAL A 99 4.18 17.16 5.76
N ARG A 100 4.77 18.34 5.58
CA ARG A 100 5.68 18.94 6.57
C ARG A 100 5.24 20.38 6.86
N PHE A 101 4.86 20.64 8.11
CA PHE A 101 4.51 21.97 8.61
C PHE A 101 5.01 22.12 10.06
N PRO A 102 5.55 23.29 10.47
CA PRO A 102 5.76 23.60 11.88
C PRO A 102 4.46 23.43 12.68
N ILE A 103 4.55 23.01 13.93
CA ILE A 103 3.35 22.73 14.74
C ILE A 103 2.41 23.94 14.83
N VAL A 104 2.95 25.15 14.97
CA VAL A 104 2.18 26.40 15.07
C VAL A 104 1.49 26.80 13.77
N GLU A 105 1.90 26.25 12.62
CA GLU A 105 1.32 26.45 11.30
C GLU A 105 0.41 25.29 10.88
N THR A 106 0.43 24.19 11.62
CA THR A 106 -0.38 23.01 11.33
C THR A 106 -1.84 23.27 11.75
N THR A 107 -2.69 23.58 10.79
CA THR A 107 -4.11 23.79 11.06
C THR A 107 -4.83 22.49 11.42
N ALA A 108 -5.92 22.57 12.19
CA ALA A 108 -6.78 21.43 12.49
C ALA A 108 -7.25 20.72 11.18
N ARG A 109 -7.55 21.50 10.14
CA ARG A 109 -7.94 20.97 8.82
C ARG A 109 -6.84 20.12 8.19
N VAL A 110 -5.59 20.56 8.23
CA VAL A 110 -4.44 19.77 7.69
C VAL A 110 -4.27 18.51 8.51
N TYR A 111 -4.26 18.63 9.85
CA TYR A 111 -4.10 17.49 10.75
C TYR A 111 -5.16 16.42 10.52
N SER A 112 -6.45 16.80 10.50
CA SER A 112 -7.57 15.89 10.26
C SER A 112 -7.49 15.23 8.88
N LYS A 113 -7.20 16.01 7.81
CA LYS A 113 -7.10 15.46 6.45
C LYS A 113 -5.98 14.43 6.30
N VAL A 114 -4.84 14.65 6.94
CA VAL A 114 -3.73 13.69 6.92
C VAL A 114 -4.13 12.41 7.65
N TRP A 115 -4.81 12.53 8.79
CA TRP A 115 -5.32 11.39 9.54
C TRP A 115 -6.39 10.61 8.73
N GLU A 116 -7.34 11.31 8.11
CA GLU A 116 -8.35 10.71 7.22
C GLU A 116 -7.70 9.92 6.08
N MET A 117 -6.67 10.49 5.45
CA MET A 117 -6.00 9.86 4.31
C MET A 117 -5.18 8.62 4.69
N ALA A 118 -4.50 8.61 5.82
CA ALA A 118 -3.63 7.52 6.22
C ALA A 118 -4.32 6.54 7.17
N ALA A 119 -4.94 7.02 8.26
CA ALA A 119 -5.51 6.14 9.27
C ALA A 119 -6.94 5.68 8.93
N LEU A 120 -7.88 6.63 8.72
CA LEU A 120 -9.28 6.30 8.44
C LEU A 120 -9.42 5.50 7.14
N ALA A 121 -8.80 5.96 6.06
CA ALA A 121 -8.83 5.23 4.78
C ALA A 121 -8.23 3.82 4.89
N GLY A 122 -7.16 3.67 5.69
CA GLY A 122 -6.59 2.36 6.01
C GLY A 122 -7.60 1.46 6.72
N PHE A 123 -8.29 1.98 7.73
CA PHE A 123 -9.33 1.24 8.44
C PHE A 123 -10.48 0.83 7.50
N LEU A 124 -11.07 1.76 6.75
CA LEU A 124 -12.22 1.48 5.89
C LEU A 124 -11.91 0.40 4.84
N THR A 125 -10.78 0.54 4.14
CA THR A 125 -10.40 -0.41 3.07
C THR A 125 -10.06 -1.79 3.62
N THR A 126 -9.35 -1.86 4.75
CA THR A 126 -8.96 -3.15 5.33
C THR A 126 -10.13 -3.86 6.00
N ARG A 127 -11.06 -3.14 6.63
CA ARG A 127 -12.27 -3.71 7.20
C ARG A 127 -13.11 -4.43 6.15
N GLU A 128 -13.36 -3.80 5.01
CA GLU A 128 -14.20 -4.39 3.96
C GLU A 128 -13.51 -5.60 3.30
N ALA A 129 -12.20 -5.51 3.01
CA ALA A 129 -11.46 -6.64 2.47
C ALA A 129 -11.38 -7.80 3.49
N ALA A 130 -11.15 -7.50 4.78
CA ALA A 130 -11.05 -8.50 5.83
C ALA A 130 -12.34 -9.33 5.97
N ARG A 131 -13.52 -8.72 5.81
CA ARG A 131 -14.82 -9.46 5.83
C ARG A 131 -14.80 -10.62 4.83
N ARG A 132 -14.39 -10.35 3.59
CA ARG A 132 -14.33 -11.36 2.52
C ARG A 132 -13.22 -12.38 2.73
N MET A 133 -12.05 -11.93 3.22
CA MET A 133 -10.91 -12.81 3.50
C MET A 133 -11.20 -13.78 4.65
N ILE A 134 -11.88 -13.33 5.72
CA ILE A 134 -12.29 -14.16 6.85
C ILE A 134 -13.23 -15.27 6.40
N GLU A 135 -14.23 -14.98 5.59
CA GLU A 135 -15.18 -15.96 5.04
C GLU A 135 -14.45 -17.10 4.29
N ARG A 136 -13.35 -16.76 3.61
CA ARG A 136 -12.52 -17.72 2.87
C ARG A 136 -11.43 -18.39 3.70
N GLY A 137 -11.16 -17.90 4.91
CA GLY A 137 -10.08 -18.38 5.78
C GLY A 137 -8.68 -18.14 5.21
N ARG A 138 -8.53 -17.17 4.29
CA ARG A 138 -7.25 -16.80 3.66
C ARG A 138 -7.27 -15.38 3.11
N GLY A 139 -6.09 -14.76 3.05
CA GLY A 139 -5.87 -13.43 2.49
C GLY A 139 -4.58 -12.81 3.03
N THR A 140 -4.15 -11.73 2.43
CA THR A 140 -2.98 -10.96 2.85
C THR A 140 -3.30 -9.47 2.82
N ILE A 141 -3.06 -8.77 3.93
CA ILE A 141 -3.22 -7.32 4.06
C ILE A 141 -1.85 -6.70 4.36
N LEU A 142 -1.38 -5.83 3.48
CA LEU A 142 -0.07 -5.20 3.57
C LEU A 142 -0.23 -3.68 3.72
N PHE A 143 0.36 -3.12 4.76
CA PHE A 143 0.35 -1.69 5.00
C PHE A 143 1.71 -1.09 4.65
N THR A 144 1.72 -0.06 3.81
CA THR A 144 2.91 0.77 3.59
C THR A 144 3.06 1.76 4.73
N GLY A 145 4.03 1.49 5.58
CA GLY A 145 4.49 2.38 6.63
C GLY A 145 5.51 3.40 6.12
N ALA A 146 6.16 4.07 7.05
CA ALA A 146 7.21 5.05 6.81
C ALA A 146 8.06 5.19 8.08
N THR A 147 9.20 5.89 8.04
CA THR A 147 9.91 6.42 9.22
C THR A 147 8.92 6.99 10.24
N ALA A 148 7.95 7.74 9.76
CA ALA A 148 6.89 8.37 10.55
C ALA A 148 5.94 7.39 11.24
N SER A 149 6.00 6.09 10.96
CA SER A 149 5.24 5.06 11.68
C SER A 149 5.88 4.65 13.00
N VAL A 150 7.17 4.92 13.18
CA VAL A 150 7.98 4.45 14.32
C VAL A 150 8.63 5.58 15.09
N ARG A 151 8.83 6.75 14.48
CA ARG A 151 9.38 7.93 15.14
C ARG A 151 8.76 9.23 14.61
N GLY A 152 8.59 10.21 15.49
CA GLY A 152 8.21 11.58 15.11
C GLY A 152 9.43 12.37 14.63
N GLY A 153 9.19 13.37 13.78
CA GLY A 153 10.22 14.31 13.33
C GLY A 153 9.70 15.75 13.40
N ALA A 154 10.60 16.71 13.51
CA ALA A 154 10.24 18.12 13.51
C ALA A 154 9.48 18.50 12.22
N GLY A 155 8.29 19.09 12.36
CA GLY A 155 7.41 19.45 11.26
C GLY A 155 6.52 18.32 10.72
N PHE A 156 6.61 17.11 11.27
CA PHE A 156 5.82 15.95 10.80
C PHE A 156 4.72 15.51 11.78
N SER A 157 4.28 16.38 12.70
CA SER A 157 3.29 16.02 13.72
C SER A 157 2.03 15.38 13.17
N ALA A 158 1.43 15.91 12.08
CA ALA A 158 0.26 15.34 11.45
C ALA A 158 0.56 14.00 10.77
N PHE A 159 1.65 13.93 10.01
CA PHE A 159 2.02 12.73 9.28
C PHE A 159 2.43 11.58 10.21
N ALA A 160 3.26 11.86 11.23
CA ALA A 160 3.69 10.87 12.21
C ALA A 160 2.52 10.36 13.05
N GLY A 161 1.63 11.24 13.52
CA GLY A 161 0.41 10.83 14.23
C GLY A 161 -0.45 9.86 13.42
N ALA A 162 -0.68 10.17 12.14
CA ALA A 162 -1.50 9.33 11.27
C ALA A 162 -0.81 7.99 10.93
N LYS A 163 0.51 7.97 10.71
CA LYS A 163 1.26 6.75 10.42
C LYS A 163 1.44 5.85 11.64
N HIS A 164 1.58 6.39 12.84
CA HIS A 164 1.52 5.61 14.09
C HIS A 164 0.13 5.00 14.28
N ALA A 165 -0.95 5.74 14.00
CA ALA A 165 -2.30 5.20 14.06
C ALA A 165 -2.50 4.05 13.07
N LEU A 166 -1.98 4.18 11.84
CA LEU A 166 -2.02 3.11 10.83
C LEU A 166 -1.25 1.87 11.30
N ARG A 167 -0.07 2.04 11.91
CA ARG A 167 0.72 0.94 12.48
C ARG A 167 -0.02 0.25 13.62
N ALA A 168 -0.66 1.00 14.53
CA ALA A 168 -1.46 0.46 15.61
C ALA A 168 -2.67 -0.34 15.10
N LEU A 169 -3.33 0.15 14.03
CA LEU A 169 -4.38 -0.59 13.33
C LEU A 169 -3.84 -1.92 12.79
N ALA A 170 -2.71 -1.90 12.09
CA ALA A 170 -2.08 -3.12 11.55
C ALA A 170 -1.76 -4.14 12.65
N GLN A 171 -1.27 -3.68 13.81
CA GLN A 171 -1.00 -4.54 14.98
C GLN A 171 -2.26 -5.21 15.53
N SER A 172 -3.36 -4.48 15.62
CA SER A 172 -4.65 -5.01 16.09
C SER A 172 -5.19 -6.04 15.10
N LEU A 173 -5.17 -5.70 13.80
CA LEU A 173 -5.64 -6.60 12.75
C LEU A 173 -4.79 -7.88 12.65
N ALA A 174 -3.48 -7.81 12.80
CA ALA A 174 -2.62 -9.00 12.78
C ALA A 174 -3.01 -10.01 13.87
N ARG A 175 -3.32 -9.53 15.07
CA ARG A 175 -3.75 -10.37 16.19
C ARG A 175 -5.16 -10.94 16.00
N GLU A 176 -6.07 -10.13 15.49
CA GLU A 176 -7.46 -10.52 15.29
C GLU A 176 -7.64 -11.46 14.08
N LEU A 177 -6.95 -11.21 12.99
CA LEU A 177 -7.15 -11.87 11.71
C LEU A 177 -6.22 -13.06 11.50
N GLY A 178 -5.06 -13.08 12.14
CA GLY A 178 -4.12 -14.20 12.05
C GLY A 178 -4.75 -15.55 12.38
N PRO A 179 -5.46 -15.71 13.50
CA PRO A 179 -6.19 -16.96 13.82
C PRO A 179 -7.27 -17.33 12.80
N LYS A 180 -7.76 -16.34 12.03
CA LYS A 180 -8.77 -16.53 10.96
C LYS A 180 -8.15 -16.81 9.59
N GLY A 181 -6.82 -16.98 9.54
CA GLY A 181 -6.10 -17.35 8.34
C GLY A 181 -5.74 -16.16 7.42
N VAL A 182 -5.81 -14.93 7.90
CA VAL A 182 -5.44 -13.73 7.13
C VAL A 182 -4.11 -13.17 7.64
N HIS A 183 -3.13 -13.09 6.74
CA HIS A 183 -1.82 -12.52 7.02
C HIS A 183 -1.88 -10.99 6.99
N VAL A 184 -1.48 -10.32 8.05
CA VAL A 184 -1.39 -8.85 8.11
C VAL A 184 0.05 -8.45 8.39
N ALA A 185 0.63 -7.60 7.51
CA ALA A 185 1.98 -7.09 7.69
C ALA A 185 2.07 -5.58 7.47
N HIS A 186 3.00 -4.96 8.18
CA HIS A 186 3.34 -3.55 8.11
C HIS A 186 4.79 -3.38 7.65
N VAL A 187 5.00 -2.67 6.53
CA VAL A 187 6.31 -2.45 5.94
C VAL A 187 6.75 -1.02 6.24
N VAL A 188 7.72 -0.86 7.13
CA VAL A 188 8.33 0.44 7.43
C VAL A 188 9.28 0.78 6.28
N ILE A 189 8.95 1.81 5.50
CA ILE A 189 9.85 2.34 4.47
C ILE A 189 10.60 3.51 5.10
N ASP A 190 11.81 3.25 5.57
CA ASP A 190 12.63 4.23 6.28
C ASP A 190 13.68 4.84 5.37
N GLY A 191 13.29 5.87 4.64
CA GLY A 191 14.13 6.60 3.72
C GLY A 191 13.36 7.23 2.55
N ALA A 192 14.09 7.96 1.71
CA ALA A 192 13.54 8.52 0.49
C ALA A 192 13.33 7.41 -0.55
N ILE A 193 12.15 7.39 -1.17
CA ILE A 193 11.82 6.45 -2.26
C ILE A 193 12.04 7.17 -3.58
N ASP A 194 12.81 6.60 -4.50
CA ASP A 194 12.99 7.17 -5.84
C ASP A 194 11.65 7.35 -6.55
N GLY A 195 11.48 8.52 -7.15
CA GLY A 195 10.29 8.92 -7.89
C GLY A 195 10.25 10.43 -8.12
N ALA A 196 9.29 10.89 -8.94
CA ALA A 196 9.16 12.30 -9.33
C ALA A 196 9.14 13.27 -8.15
N PHE A 197 8.48 12.88 -7.03
CA PHE A 197 8.41 13.69 -5.82
C PHE A 197 9.78 13.92 -5.14
N ILE A 198 10.61 12.88 -5.07
CA ILE A 198 11.94 12.97 -4.46
C ILE A 198 12.91 13.65 -5.42
N ARG A 199 12.89 13.29 -6.70
CA ARG A 199 13.73 13.92 -7.74
C ARG A 199 13.48 15.43 -7.85
N GLY A 200 12.26 15.90 -7.60
CA GLY A 200 11.93 17.33 -7.56
C GLY A 200 12.36 18.06 -6.28
N ARG A 201 12.82 17.36 -5.23
CA ARG A 201 13.21 17.92 -3.93
C ARG A 201 14.66 17.71 -3.54
N LEU A 202 15.29 16.68 -4.05
CA LEU A 202 16.71 16.38 -3.83
C LEU A 202 17.47 16.65 -5.12
N PRO A 203 18.27 17.73 -5.20
CA PRO A 203 19.06 18.04 -6.38
C PRO A 203 20.04 16.94 -6.77
N ASP A 204 20.54 16.18 -5.79
CA ASP A 204 21.49 15.08 -5.91
C ASP A 204 20.82 13.68 -5.99
N ALA A 205 19.50 13.64 -6.25
CA ALA A 205 18.75 12.38 -6.26
C ALA A 205 19.33 11.33 -7.23
N ALA A 206 19.81 11.75 -8.40
CA ALA A 206 20.40 10.83 -9.39
C ALA A 206 21.71 10.21 -8.89
N GLU A 207 22.57 11.00 -8.24
CA GLU A 207 23.82 10.53 -7.64
C GLU A 207 23.55 9.58 -6.47
N LYS A 208 22.59 9.92 -5.61
CA LYS A 208 22.17 9.08 -4.49
C LYS A 208 21.59 7.75 -4.98
N LEU A 209 20.79 7.77 -6.04
CA LEU A 209 20.27 6.56 -6.65
C LEU A 209 21.41 5.66 -7.16
N ALA A 210 22.39 6.25 -7.86
CA ALA A 210 23.54 5.50 -8.37
C ALA A 210 24.41 4.87 -7.25
N ARG A 211 24.38 5.45 -6.03
CA ARG A 211 25.08 4.94 -4.85
C ARG A 211 24.20 4.10 -3.93
N GLU A 212 22.95 3.80 -4.35
CA GLU A 212 21.95 3.05 -3.55
C GLU A 212 21.62 3.71 -2.20
N GLU A 213 21.69 5.05 -2.12
CA GLU A 213 21.41 5.85 -0.92
C GLU A 213 19.93 6.28 -0.84
N ILE A 214 19.11 5.94 -1.83
CA ILE A 214 17.65 6.07 -1.82
C ILE A 214 17.02 4.76 -2.27
N LEU A 215 15.82 4.49 -1.77
CA LEU A 215 15.10 3.24 -1.99
C LEU A 215 14.56 3.16 -3.43
N VAL A 216 14.82 2.04 -4.08
CA VAL A 216 14.28 1.73 -5.42
C VAL A 216 12.90 1.09 -5.27
N PRO A 217 11.83 1.64 -5.89
CA PRO A 217 10.47 1.11 -5.76
C PRO A 217 10.33 -0.38 -6.09
N ASP A 218 11.05 -0.87 -7.11
CA ASP A 218 10.98 -2.28 -7.52
C ASP A 218 11.63 -3.20 -6.47
N GLU A 219 12.71 -2.77 -5.81
CA GLU A 219 13.33 -3.54 -4.73
C GLU A 219 12.42 -3.60 -3.50
N ILE A 220 11.72 -2.50 -3.19
CA ILE A 220 10.69 -2.50 -2.14
C ILE A 220 9.57 -3.49 -2.51
N ALA A 221 9.06 -3.44 -3.73
CA ALA A 221 7.92 -4.23 -4.18
C ALA A 221 8.17 -5.76 -4.11
N LYS A 222 9.39 -6.23 -4.31
CA LYS A 222 9.78 -7.64 -4.13
C LYS A 222 9.46 -8.15 -2.72
N ASN A 223 9.60 -7.30 -1.71
CA ASN A 223 9.32 -7.67 -0.33
C ASN A 223 7.80 -7.83 -0.07
N TYR A 224 6.95 -7.09 -0.79
CA TYR A 224 5.49 -7.27 -0.70
C TYR A 224 5.06 -8.64 -1.24
N VAL A 225 5.64 -9.06 -2.36
CA VAL A 225 5.42 -10.40 -2.91
C VAL A 225 5.95 -11.47 -1.96
N TRP A 226 7.15 -11.28 -1.40
CA TRP A 226 7.73 -12.20 -0.43
C TRP A 226 6.84 -12.37 0.81
N LEU A 227 6.32 -11.28 1.38
CA LEU A 227 5.39 -11.33 2.50
C LEU A 227 4.12 -12.13 2.16
N HIS A 228 3.54 -11.91 1.00
CA HIS A 228 2.36 -12.64 0.56
C HIS A 228 2.62 -14.16 0.44
N ARG A 229 3.81 -14.56 0.01
CA ARG A 229 4.19 -15.97 -0.19
C ARG A 229 4.56 -16.72 1.08
N GLN A 230 4.65 -16.03 2.21
CA GLN A 230 5.05 -16.68 3.46
C GLN A 230 4.05 -17.74 3.91
N LYS A 231 4.59 -18.86 4.39
CA LYS A 231 3.77 -19.91 5.03
C LYS A 231 3.26 -19.43 6.38
N ARG A 232 2.07 -19.88 6.76
CA ARG A 232 1.42 -19.54 8.05
C ARG A 232 2.28 -19.83 9.28
N SER A 233 3.20 -20.77 9.20
CA SER A 233 4.12 -21.12 10.29
C SER A 233 5.18 -20.05 10.58
N ALA A 234 5.37 -19.07 9.70
CA ALA A 234 6.40 -18.04 9.84
C ALA A 234 5.99 -16.71 9.17
N TRP A 235 4.85 -16.17 9.57
CA TRP A 235 4.38 -14.88 9.11
C TRP A 235 5.13 -13.72 9.75
N THR A 236 5.65 -12.83 8.95
CA THR A 236 6.22 -11.55 9.39
C THR A 236 5.11 -10.55 9.64
N PHE A 237 5.06 -9.96 10.82
CA PHE A 237 4.15 -8.85 11.10
C PHE A 237 4.74 -7.51 10.64
N GLU A 238 6.00 -7.23 10.96
CA GLU A 238 6.63 -5.95 10.63
C GLU A 238 8.02 -6.18 10.07
N MET A 239 8.34 -5.46 8.99
CA MET A 239 9.69 -5.40 8.44
C MET A 239 10.08 -3.96 8.16
N ASP A 240 11.37 -3.70 8.20
CA ASP A 240 12.00 -2.40 7.99
C ASP A 240 12.86 -2.46 6.73
N LEU A 241 12.60 -1.54 5.80
CA LEU A 241 13.36 -1.38 4.57
C LEU A 241 13.96 0.01 4.52
N ARG A 242 15.28 0.09 4.37
CA ARG A 242 16.03 1.35 4.32
C ARG A 242 17.24 1.25 3.39
N PRO A 243 17.73 2.37 2.84
CA PRO A 243 19.04 2.38 2.22
C PRO A 243 20.14 2.06 3.24
N TRP A 244 21.23 1.50 2.79
CA TRP A 244 22.37 1.19 3.66
C TRP A 244 22.94 2.42 4.41
N SER A 245 22.77 3.61 3.84
CA SER A 245 23.27 4.89 4.35
C SER A 245 22.30 5.61 5.29
N GLU A 246 21.08 5.09 5.49
CA GLU A 246 20.11 5.72 6.41
C GLU A 246 20.56 5.59 7.87
N THR A 247 20.51 6.71 8.59
CA THR A 247 20.91 6.76 10.00
C THR A 247 19.71 6.50 10.93
N TRP A 248 20.02 5.85 12.06
CA TRP A 248 19.00 5.50 13.07
C TRP A 248 18.68 6.68 13.99
#